data_51fa850f63ffa1b2e289d0153661c56d
#
_entry.id   51fa850f63ffa1b2e289d0153661c56d
#
_cell.length_a   1.000
_cell.length_b   1.000
_cell.length_c   1.000
_cell.angle_alpha   90.00
_cell.angle_beta   90.00
_cell.angle_gamma   90.00
#
_symmetry.space_group_name_H-M   'P 1'
#
loop_
_entity.id
_entity.type
_entity.pdbx_description
1 polymer ?
#
loop_
_entity_poly.entity_id
_entity_poly.type
_entity_poly.pdbx_seq_one_letter_code
_entity_poly.pdbx_strand_id
1 'polypeptide(L)'
;MLGLSLAGASLAALGLPARAAKVATKARIVVIGAGAAGTALVNRLVERLEGAQITIVDARAEHLYQPGLSLVAAGLKPASYTLSRTTDWLPQGITLVTENAAAIDPVARTVATTGGQTLPYDFLIVAPGLVLDHDAIAGFSLDMVGQNGIGALYAGPAYAAKTWEAAQKFTEEGGIGLFTRPSTEMKCAGAPLKHTFLIDDIASRGGAAGKYEIHYAAPQAATFSVPIVAEKVRMLFEERGFVSHMQHRLLSIEPGQKRATFEKVEQDAAGVEVKSTVELPYDYLHVIPPQRAPEVIRQSGLSWADKWTDQGWVEVDQKTLRHLRYPEIFALGDVAGVPKGKTAASVKWMVPVVEDHLIATIEGREGTEVYDGYTSCPLITRVGRAMLVEFDYHNNLVPSFPGVIAPLEELWISWLMKEVALKATYNAMLRGKA
;
A
#
# COMPACT_ATOMS: atom_id res chain seq x y z
N MET A 1 17.84 -54.80 -45.85
CA MET A 1 17.48 -55.02 -44.42
C MET A 1 17.87 -53.79 -43.66
N LEU A 2 16.85 -52.99 -43.35
CA LEU A 2 17.01 -51.76 -42.55
C LEU A 2 16.75 -52.11 -41.07
N GLY A 3 17.78 -51.92 -40.24
CA GLY A 3 17.67 -52.09 -38.79
C GLY A 3 17.14 -50.73 -38.14
N LEU A 4 15.94 -50.77 -37.56
CA LEU A 4 15.45 -49.70 -36.72
C LEU A 4 16.03 -49.90 -35.29
N SER A 5 16.85 -48.95 -34.83
CA SER A 5 17.26 -48.84 -33.45
C SER A 5 16.24 -48.00 -32.68
N LEU A 6 15.53 -48.61 -31.71
CA LEU A 6 14.71 -47.92 -30.75
C LEU A 6 15.61 -47.10 -29.81
N ALA A 7 15.54 -45.78 -29.90
CA ALA A 7 16.09 -44.90 -28.89
C ALA A 7 15.07 -44.80 -27.73
N GLY A 8 15.42 -45.38 -26.58
CA GLY A 8 14.65 -45.24 -25.34
C GLY A 8 14.68 -43.83 -24.83
N ALA A 9 13.53 -43.17 -24.81
CA ALA A 9 13.34 -41.89 -24.12
C ALA A 9 13.32 -42.13 -22.62
N SER A 10 14.39 -41.72 -21.92
CA SER A 10 14.43 -41.63 -20.47
C SER A 10 13.55 -40.44 -20.06
N LEU A 11 12.35 -40.70 -19.51
CA LEU A 11 11.60 -39.70 -18.78
C LEU A 11 12.43 -39.31 -17.55
N ALA A 12 13.09 -38.15 -17.60
CA ALA A 12 13.62 -37.52 -16.42
C ALA A 12 12.42 -37.17 -15.52
N ALA A 13 12.28 -37.89 -14.41
CA ALA A 13 11.36 -37.54 -13.35
C ALA A 13 11.72 -36.12 -12.88
N LEU A 14 10.89 -35.14 -13.24
CA LEU A 14 10.91 -33.81 -12.63
C LEU A 14 10.61 -34.03 -11.15
N GLY A 15 11.65 -34.13 -10.33
CA GLY A 15 11.54 -34.20 -8.90
C GLY A 15 10.75 -32.95 -8.43
N LEU A 16 9.57 -33.17 -7.87
CA LEU A 16 8.90 -32.13 -7.13
C LEU A 16 9.90 -31.62 -6.09
N PRO A 17 10.06 -30.29 -5.93
CA PRO A 17 10.97 -29.77 -4.93
C PRO A 17 10.62 -30.40 -3.58
N ALA A 18 11.57 -31.06 -2.96
CA ALA A 18 11.38 -31.65 -1.65
C ALA A 18 10.88 -30.54 -0.71
N ARG A 19 9.69 -30.71 -0.15
CA ARG A 19 9.16 -29.76 0.83
C ARG A 19 10.17 -29.71 1.97
N ALA A 20 10.72 -28.54 2.26
CA ALA A 20 11.67 -28.37 3.37
C ALA A 20 11.03 -28.94 4.66
N ALA A 21 11.82 -29.70 5.43
CA ALA A 21 11.35 -30.24 6.70
C ALA A 21 10.86 -29.07 7.61
N LYS A 22 9.77 -29.32 8.33
CA LYS A 22 9.28 -28.33 9.28
C LYS A 22 10.23 -28.21 10.45
N VAL A 23 10.42 -27.00 10.93
CA VAL A 23 11.21 -26.69 12.14
C VAL A 23 10.34 -26.89 13.37
N ALA A 24 10.72 -27.84 14.22
CA ALA A 24 9.98 -28.11 15.47
C ALA A 24 10.25 -27.00 16.49
N THR A 25 9.19 -26.42 17.03
CA THR A 25 9.28 -25.37 18.06
C THR A 25 7.99 -25.28 18.87
N LYS A 26 8.09 -24.75 20.09
CA LYS A 26 6.94 -24.37 20.93
C LYS A 26 6.80 -22.85 21.05
N ALA A 27 7.48 -22.09 20.20
CA ALA A 27 7.49 -20.64 20.25
C ALA A 27 6.05 -20.08 20.13
N ARG A 28 5.76 -19.10 20.96
CA ARG A 28 4.55 -18.29 20.92
C ARG A 28 4.79 -17.11 19.97
N ILE A 29 4.08 -17.08 18.87
CA ILE A 29 4.22 -16.03 17.86
C ILE A 29 2.92 -15.24 17.85
N VAL A 30 2.98 -13.97 18.25
CA VAL A 30 1.85 -13.05 18.18
C VAL A 30 1.99 -12.17 16.97
N VAL A 31 0.93 -12.08 16.15
CA VAL A 31 0.87 -11.26 14.93
C VAL A 31 -0.22 -10.21 15.09
N ILE A 32 0.13 -8.94 15.04
CA ILE A 32 -0.83 -7.83 15.08
C ILE A 32 -1.20 -7.46 13.64
N GLY A 33 -2.45 -7.70 13.27
CA GLY A 33 -3.03 -7.39 11.96
C GLY A 33 -3.14 -8.59 11.02
N ALA A 34 -4.37 -8.90 10.59
CA ALA A 34 -4.71 -9.89 9.57
C ALA A 34 -4.90 -9.25 8.18
N GLY A 35 -4.13 -8.19 7.89
CA GLY A 35 -4.04 -7.58 6.56
C GLY A 35 -3.19 -8.43 5.61
N ALA A 36 -2.77 -7.82 4.50
CA ALA A 36 -1.94 -8.50 3.48
C ALA A 36 -0.70 -9.16 4.08
N ALA A 37 0.04 -8.42 4.91
CA ALA A 37 1.31 -8.84 5.46
C ALA A 37 1.17 -9.95 6.52
N GLY A 38 0.35 -9.73 7.55
CA GLY A 38 0.15 -10.72 8.60
C GLY A 38 -0.45 -12.03 8.09
N THR A 39 -1.46 -11.95 7.23
CA THR A 39 -2.09 -13.13 6.63
C THR A 39 -1.11 -13.93 5.77
N ALA A 40 -0.35 -13.28 4.89
CA ALA A 40 0.64 -13.96 4.06
C ALA A 40 1.71 -14.65 4.91
N LEU A 41 2.21 -13.96 5.94
CA LEU A 41 3.25 -14.50 6.80
C LEU A 41 2.75 -15.70 7.61
N VAL A 42 1.57 -15.65 8.23
CA VAL A 42 1.07 -16.79 9.05
C VAL A 42 0.83 -18.02 8.20
N ASN A 43 0.37 -17.88 6.95
CA ASN A 43 0.21 -19.01 6.03
C ASN A 43 1.57 -19.70 5.75
N ARG A 44 2.64 -18.94 5.59
CA ARG A 44 3.99 -19.49 5.39
C ARG A 44 4.54 -20.11 6.66
N LEU A 45 4.36 -19.45 7.82
CA LEU A 45 4.86 -19.97 9.11
C LEU A 45 4.22 -21.31 9.48
N VAL A 46 2.91 -21.50 9.25
CA VAL A 46 2.24 -22.80 9.47
C VAL A 46 2.80 -23.92 8.57
N GLU A 47 3.22 -23.57 7.37
CA GLU A 47 3.86 -24.51 6.44
C GLU A 47 5.30 -24.89 6.87
N ARG A 48 6.00 -24.02 7.59
CA ARG A 48 7.43 -24.13 7.93
C ARG A 48 7.69 -24.55 9.37
N LEU A 49 6.74 -24.30 10.28
CA LEU A 49 6.90 -24.59 11.72
C LEU A 49 6.00 -25.76 12.15
N GLU A 50 6.49 -26.56 13.09
CA GLU A 50 5.74 -27.63 13.75
C GLU A 50 5.69 -27.38 15.26
N GLY A 51 4.46 -27.30 15.80
CA GLY A 51 4.23 -27.09 17.24
C GLY A 51 4.26 -25.65 17.71
N ALA A 52 4.54 -24.66 16.83
CA ALA A 52 4.43 -23.24 17.14
C ALA A 52 3.00 -22.85 17.53
N GLN A 53 2.86 -21.94 18.50
CA GLN A 53 1.59 -21.36 18.92
C GLN A 53 1.44 -20.00 18.26
N ILE A 54 0.70 -19.93 17.15
CA ILE A 54 0.53 -18.69 16.37
C ILE A 54 -0.82 -18.08 16.72
N THR A 55 -0.80 -16.84 17.23
CA THR A 55 -2.00 -16.04 17.52
C THR A 55 -1.97 -14.78 16.67
N ILE A 56 -3.05 -14.54 15.91
CA ILE A 56 -3.23 -13.31 15.16
C ILE A 56 -4.32 -12.44 15.81
N VAL A 57 -4.06 -11.16 15.97
CA VAL A 57 -4.95 -10.17 16.61
C VAL A 57 -5.42 -9.18 15.56
N ASP A 58 -6.71 -9.21 15.22
CA ASP A 58 -7.33 -8.24 14.31
C ASP A 58 -8.85 -8.23 14.53
N ALA A 59 -9.42 -7.07 14.80
CA ALA A 59 -10.87 -6.92 15.00
C ALA A 59 -11.68 -6.96 13.70
N ARG A 60 -11.04 -6.86 12.54
CA ARG A 60 -11.73 -6.74 11.25
C ARG A 60 -12.23 -8.11 10.76
N ALA A 61 -13.52 -8.20 10.52
CA ALA A 61 -14.13 -9.36 9.88
C ALA A 61 -13.86 -9.40 8.37
N GLU A 62 -13.62 -8.23 7.77
CA GLU A 62 -13.41 -8.06 6.32
C GLU A 62 -11.94 -7.87 5.97
N HIS A 63 -11.52 -8.56 4.92
CA HIS A 63 -10.22 -8.39 4.27
C HIS A 63 -10.36 -7.54 3.03
N LEU A 64 -9.50 -6.52 2.90
CA LEU A 64 -9.57 -5.53 1.83
C LEU A 64 -8.45 -5.73 0.80
N TYR A 65 -8.84 -5.98 -0.45
CA TYR A 65 -7.94 -5.87 -1.59
C TYR A 65 -7.77 -4.39 -1.99
N GLN A 66 -6.97 -3.66 -1.21
CA GLN A 66 -6.80 -2.21 -1.38
C GLN A 66 -6.34 -1.76 -2.78
N PRO A 67 -5.49 -2.53 -3.53
CA PRO A 67 -5.12 -2.14 -4.88
C PRO A 67 -6.30 -1.99 -5.86
N GLY A 68 -7.46 -2.51 -5.53
CA GLY A 68 -8.69 -2.38 -6.31
C GLY A 68 -9.45 -1.06 -6.11
N LEU A 69 -9.17 -0.31 -5.02
CA LEU A 69 -9.94 0.90 -4.67
C LEU A 69 -9.94 1.97 -5.77
N SER A 70 -8.82 2.15 -6.49
CA SER A 70 -8.77 3.11 -7.61
C SER A 70 -9.69 2.73 -8.77
N LEU A 71 -9.93 1.44 -9.00
CA LEU A 71 -10.88 0.97 -10.02
C LEU A 71 -12.34 1.18 -9.57
N VAL A 72 -12.61 1.01 -8.27
CA VAL A 72 -13.93 1.29 -7.70
C VAL A 72 -14.23 2.79 -7.75
N ALA A 73 -13.27 3.63 -7.35
CA ALA A 73 -13.41 5.08 -7.37
C ALA A 73 -13.47 5.71 -8.79
N ALA A 74 -13.24 4.92 -9.82
CA ALA A 74 -13.42 5.30 -11.22
C ALA A 74 -14.60 4.58 -11.88
N GLY A 75 -15.48 3.90 -11.12
CA GLY A 75 -16.67 3.21 -11.63
C GLY A 75 -16.38 1.94 -12.45
N LEU A 76 -15.12 1.48 -12.50
CA LEU A 76 -14.71 0.33 -13.32
C LEU A 76 -14.96 -1.02 -12.64
N LYS A 77 -15.10 -1.04 -11.32
CA LYS A 77 -15.43 -2.24 -10.52
C LYS A 77 -16.39 -1.86 -9.39
N PRO A 78 -17.27 -2.79 -8.96
CA PRO A 78 -18.09 -2.57 -7.77
C PRO A 78 -17.26 -2.65 -6.49
N ALA A 79 -17.71 -2.07 -5.38
CA ALA A 79 -17.06 -2.12 -4.07
C ALA A 79 -16.76 -3.56 -3.61
N SER A 80 -17.67 -4.50 -3.89
CA SER A 80 -17.52 -5.93 -3.59
C SER A 80 -16.30 -6.59 -4.24
N TYR A 81 -15.78 -6.02 -5.34
CA TYR A 81 -14.53 -6.48 -5.96
C TYR A 81 -13.35 -6.46 -4.99
N THR A 82 -13.36 -5.58 -3.99
CA THR A 82 -12.26 -5.39 -3.05
C THR A 82 -12.48 -6.11 -1.70
N LEU A 83 -13.64 -6.74 -1.52
CA LEU A 83 -14.04 -7.33 -0.24
C LEU A 83 -13.94 -8.86 -0.24
N SER A 84 -13.55 -9.42 0.90
CA SER A 84 -13.64 -10.84 1.25
C SER A 84 -13.64 -10.97 2.78
N ARG A 85 -13.91 -12.15 3.33
CA ARG A 85 -13.80 -12.34 4.78
C ARG A 85 -12.36 -12.59 5.18
N THR A 86 -11.92 -12.03 6.30
CA THR A 86 -10.58 -12.29 6.85
C THR A 86 -10.34 -13.79 7.06
N THR A 87 -11.32 -14.51 7.57
CA THR A 87 -11.23 -15.94 7.82
C THR A 87 -11.07 -16.82 6.59
N ASP A 88 -11.42 -16.33 5.38
CA ASP A 88 -11.23 -17.07 4.13
C ASP A 88 -9.74 -17.24 3.74
N TRP A 89 -8.88 -16.45 4.36
CA TRP A 89 -7.45 -16.39 4.05
C TRP A 89 -6.57 -16.99 5.16
N LEU A 90 -7.09 -17.15 6.37
CA LEU A 90 -6.30 -17.66 7.49
C LEU A 90 -6.16 -19.18 7.43
N PRO A 91 -4.94 -19.73 7.71
CA PRO A 91 -4.73 -21.17 7.74
C PRO A 91 -5.38 -21.80 8.98
N GLN A 92 -5.56 -23.11 8.94
CA GLN A 92 -5.93 -23.88 10.12
C GLN A 92 -4.75 -23.96 11.11
N GLY A 93 -5.05 -24.19 12.39
CA GLY A 93 -4.03 -24.39 13.44
C GLY A 93 -3.47 -23.11 14.04
N ILE A 94 -4.07 -21.95 13.74
CA ILE A 94 -3.78 -20.68 14.44
C ILE A 94 -4.97 -20.26 15.31
N THR A 95 -4.72 -19.35 16.25
CA THR A 95 -5.73 -18.67 17.04
C THR A 95 -5.99 -17.28 16.45
N LEU A 96 -7.26 -16.99 16.10
CA LEU A 96 -7.70 -15.63 15.75
C LEU A 96 -8.34 -14.98 16.98
N VAL A 97 -7.77 -13.87 17.43
CA VAL A 97 -8.37 -12.98 18.44
C VAL A 97 -9.01 -11.80 17.71
N THR A 98 -10.36 -11.78 17.70
CA THR A 98 -11.15 -10.75 16.96
C THR A 98 -11.29 -9.47 17.79
N GLU A 99 -10.15 -8.92 18.20
CA GLU A 99 -10.01 -7.72 19.02
C GLU A 99 -8.89 -6.85 18.45
N ASN A 100 -8.83 -5.59 18.87
CA ASN A 100 -7.68 -4.76 18.58
C ASN A 100 -6.58 -4.96 19.64
N ALA A 101 -5.32 -4.80 19.25
CA ALA A 101 -4.25 -4.61 20.20
C ALA A 101 -4.45 -3.25 20.91
N ALA A 102 -4.46 -3.25 22.23
CA ALA A 102 -4.65 -2.07 23.08
C ALA A 102 -3.32 -1.52 23.60
N ALA A 103 -2.36 -2.40 23.92
CA ALA A 103 -1.02 -2.03 24.35
C ALA A 103 -0.02 -3.10 23.96
N ILE A 104 1.23 -2.68 23.76
CA ILE A 104 2.38 -3.57 23.54
C ILE A 104 3.44 -3.20 24.56
N ASP A 105 3.88 -4.17 25.34
CA ASP A 105 5.04 -4.04 26.22
C ASP A 105 6.19 -4.88 25.64
N PRO A 106 7.19 -4.25 24.98
CA PRO A 106 8.28 -4.98 24.37
C PRO A 106 9.27 -5.54 25.40
N VAL A 107 9.31 -5.00 26.63
CA VAL A 107 10.20 -5.46 27.70
C VAL A 107 9.61 -6.68 28.40
N ALA A 108 8.32 -6.61 28.76
CA ALA A 108 7.59 -7.76 29.34
C ALA A 108 7.21 -8.81 28.29
N ARG A 109 7.37 -8.50 26.99
CA ARG A 109 6.99 -9.36 25.84
C ARG A 109 5.53 -9.77 25.89
N THR A 110 4.64 -8.78 25.97
CA THR A 110 3.19 -8.98 26.00
C THR A 110 2.47 -8.03 25.07
N VAL A 111 1.31 -8.51 24.56
CA VAL A 111 0.33 -7.70 23.86
C VAL A 111 -0.97 -7.77 24.65
N ALA A 112 -1.48 -6.62 25.09
CA ALA A 112 -2.83 -6.52 25.65
C ALA A 112 -3.85 -6.23 24.54
N THR A 113 -5.03 -6.81 24.64
CA THR A 113 -6.12 -6.61 23.69
C THR A 113 -7.22 -5.73 24.29
N THR A 114 -8.08 -5.19 23.43
CA THR A 114 -9.21 -4.34 23.87
C THR A 114 -10.25 -5.10 24.71
N GLY A 115 -10.29 -6.45 24.63
CA GLY A 115 -11.11 -7.30 25.47
C GLY A 115 -10.46 -7.72 26.79
N GLY A 116 -9.27 -7.19 27.08
CA GLY A 116 -8.56 -7.43 28.35
C GLY A 116 -7.70 -8.69 28.39
N GLN A 117 -7.49 -9.39 27.28
CA GLN A 117 -6.57 -10.52 27.22
C GLN A 117 -5.12 -9.98 27.22
N THR A 118 -4.22 -10.71 27.87
CA THR A 118 -2.77 -10.48 27.80
C THR A 118 -2.11 -11.66 27.12
N LEU A 119 -1.51 -11.43 25.97
CA LEU A 119 -0.90 -12.44 25.10
C LEU A 119 0.64 -12.36 25.25
N PRO A 120 1.28 -13.29 25.97
CA PRO A 120 2.73 -13.35 26.02
C PRO A 120 3.29 -13.91 24.71
N TYR A 121 4.44 -13.42 24.27
CA TYR A 121 5.09 -13.85 23.04
C TYR A 121 6.59 -14.15 23.22
N ASP A 122 7.08 -15.05 22.39
CA ASP A 122 8.51 -15.26 22.14
C ASP A 122 8.95 -14.47 20.89
N PHE A 123 8.01 -14.29 19.92
CA PHE A 123 8.18 -13.42 18.77
C PHE A 123 6.92 -12.56 18.55
N LEU A 124 7.12 -11.31 18.18
CA LEU A 124 6.05 -10.37 17.82
C LEU A 124 6.21 -9.90 16.38
N ILE A 125 5.12 -10.03 15.62
CA ILE A 125 5.02 -9.51 14.24
C ILE A 125 4.05 -8.33 14.24
N VAL A 126 4.56 -7.16 13.89
CA VAL A 126 3.80 -5.91 13.82
C VAL A 126 3.40 -5.65 12.38
N ALA A 127 2.14 -5.90 12.02
CA ALA A 127 1.62 -5.77 10.67
C ALA A 127 0.19 -5.16 10.60
N PRO A 128 -0.20 -4.19 11.47
CA PRO A 128 -1.55 -3.63 11.49
C PRO A 128 -1.86 -2.71 10.31
N GLY A 129 -0.89 -2.42 9.45
CA GLY A 129 -1.02 -1.41 8.40
C GLY A 129 -0.89 0.00 8.95
N LEU A 130 -1.70 0.92 8.44
CA LEU A 130 -1.70 2.33 8.81
C LEU A 130 -3.12 2.86 8.98
N VAL A 131 -3.24 4.05 9.57
CA VAL A 131 -4.48 4.80 9.71
C VAL A 131 -4.43 6.11 8.93
N LEU A 132 -5.61 6.56 8.50
CA LEU A 132 -5.81 7.85 7.83
C LEU A 132 -6.19 8.88 8.87
N ASP A 133 -5.46 9.97 8.95
CA ASP A 133 -5.70 11.06 9.89
C ASP A 133 -6.67 12.09 9.30
N HIS A 134 -7.96 11.78 9.35
CA HIS A 134 -8.99 12.64 8.75
C HIS A 134 -9.08 14.00 9.45
N ASP A 135 -8.85 14.05 10.77
CA ASP A 135 -8.93 15.26 11.58
C ASP A 135 -7.79 16.25 11.28
N ALA A 136 -6.74 15.80 10.60
CA ALA A 136 -5.64 16.67 10.17
C ALA A 136 -6.03 17.65 9.04
N ILE A 137 -7.23 17.50 8.44
CA ILE A 137 -7.76 18.40 7.43
C ILE A 137 -9.00 19.09 8.00
N ALA A 138 -8.88 20.36 8.37
CA ALA A 138 -10.00 21.10 8.94
C ALA A 138 -11.17 21.19 7.96
N GLY A 139 -12.40 21.03 8.48
CA GLY A 139 -13.61 21.04 7.67
C GLY A 139 -13.87 19.79 6.85
N PHE A 140 -13.05 18.74 6.97
CA PHE A 140 -13.27 17.44 6.33
C PHE A 140 -13.84 16.41 7.32
N SER A 141 -14.83 15.66 6.87
CA SER A 141 -15.28 14.43 7.52
C SER A 141 -15.68 13.39 6.50
N LEU A 142 -15.70 12.11 6.89
CA LEU A 142 -16.07 11.01 5.99
C LEU A 142 -17.53 11.09 5.51
N ASP A 143 -18.41 11.73 6.24
CA ASP A 143 -19.82 11.91 5.86
C ASP A 143 -19.98 12.81 4.62
N MET A 144 -18.97 13.61 4.31
CA MET A 144 -18.98 14.48 3.12
C MET A 144 -18.63 13.74 1.84
N VAL A 145 -18.08 12.54 1.93
CA VAL A 145 -17.67 11.76 0.74
C VAL A 145 -18.90 11.35 -0.07
N GLY A 146 -18.89 11.70 -1.34
CA GLY A 146 -20.03 11.56 -2.27
C GLY A 146 -20.89 12.82 -2.36
N GLN A 147 -20.64 13.84 -1.50
CA GLN A 147 -21.40 15.10 -1.48
C GLN A 147 -20.51 16.29 -1.86
N ASN A 148 -21.09 17.36 -2.38
CA ASN A 148 -20.40 18.60 -2.75
C ASN A 148 -19.14 18.39 -3.63
N GLY A 149 -19.12 17.32 -4.44
CA GLY A 149 -17.98 16.98 -5.28
C GLY A 149 -16.79 16.36 -4.53
N ILE A 150 -16.94 15.91 -3.28
CA ILE A 150 -15.83 15.40 -2.46
C ILE A 150 -15.70 13.87 -2.61
N GLY A 151 -14.49 13.41 -2.92
CA GLY A 151 -14.07 12.01 -2.94
C GLY A 151 -12.93 11.71 -2.00
N ALA A 152 -12.86 10.48 -1.46
CA ALA A 152 -11.79 9.99 -0.59
C ALA A 152 -11.64 8.47 -0.72
N LEU A 153 -11.02 8.00 -1.81
CA LEU A 153 -10.97 6.58 -2.15
C LEU A 153 -10.25 5.69 -1.11
N TYR A 154 -9.28 6.24 -0.36
CA TYR A 154 -8.51 5.47 0.62
C TYR A 154 -9.28 5.11 1.90
N ALA A 155 -10.41 5.78 2.14
CA ALA A 155 -11.23 5.53 3.33
C ALA A 155 -11.92 4.16 3.33
N GLY A 156 -11.93 3.46 2.20
CA GLY A 156 -12.44 2.10 2.09
C GLY A 156 -13.40 1.89 0.92
N PRO A 157 -13.89 0.65 0.70
CA PRO A 157 -14.68 0.29 -0.48
C PRO A 157 -15.97 1.10 -0.65
N ALA A 158 -16.71 1.31 0.43
CA ALA A 158 -17.93 2.12 0.39
C ALA A 158 -17.65 3.59 0.03
N TYR A 159 -16.56 4.15 0.57
CA TYR A 159 -16.15 5.50 0.26
C TYR A 159 -15.55 5.62 -1.14
N ALA A 160 -14.88 4.58 -1.64
CA ALA A 160 -14.44 4.55 -3.03
C ALA A 160 -15.63 4.54 -4.01
N ALA A 161 -16.74 3.84 -3.68
CA ALA A 161 -17.97 3.90 -4.46
C ALA A 161 -18.60 5.30 -4.44
N LYS A 162 -18.73 5.91 -3.26
CA LYS A 162 -19.20 7.30 -3.14
C LYS A 162 -18.28 8.32 -3.81
N THR A 163 -16.95 8.03 -3.84
CA THR A 163 -16.00 8.84 -4.60
C THR A 163 -16.32 8.83 -6.09
N TRP A 164 -16.70 7.66 -6.62
CA TRP A 164 -17.17 7.57 -8.01
C TRP A 164 -18.45 8.38 -8.26
N GLU A 165 -19.43 8.33 -7.35
CA GLU A 165 -20.66 9.13 -7.49
C GLU A 165 -20.36 10.63 -7.64
N ALA A 166 -19.44 11.17 -6.83
CA ALA A 166 -18.99 12.55 -6.95
C ALA A 166 -18.18 12.80 -8.24
N ALA A 167 -17.28 11.89 -8.60
CA ALA A 167 -16.43 11.99 -9.78
C ALA A 167 -17.25 11.86 -11.06
N GLN A 168 -18.27 10.98 -11.10
CA GLN A 168 -19.15 10.78 -12.25
C GLN A 168 -19.83 12.10 -12.65
N LYS A 169 -20.36 12.84 -11.66
CA LYS A 169 -20.96 14.14 -11.92
C LYS A 169 -19.97 15.10 -12.60
N PHE A 170 -18.73 15.18 -12.09
CA PHE A 170 -17.66 15.97 -12.70
C PHE A 170 -17.34 15.51 -14.13
N THR A 171 -17.33 14.21 -14.41
CA THR A 171 -17.06 13.68 -15.75
C THR A 171 -18.19 13.93 -16.76
N GLU A 172 -19.37 14.29 -16.28
CA GLU A 172 -20.54 14.64 -17.10
C GLU A 172 -20.71 16.15 -17.27
N GLU A 173 -20.47 16.93 -16.20
CA GLU A 173 -20.74 18.37 -16.16
C GLU A 173 -19.48 19.23 -16.44
N GLY A 174 -18.30 18.77 -16.04
CA GLY A 174 -17.04 19.51 -16.16
C GLY A 174 -16.73 20.36 -14.94
N GLY A 175 -15.95 21.43 -15.13
CA GLY A 175 -15.46 22.31 -14.09
C GLY A 175 -14.02 21.99 -13.65
N ILE A 176 -13.66 22.30 -12.41
CA ILE A 176 -12.31 22.11 -11.86
C ILE A 176 -12.26 20.81 -11.02
N GLY A 177 -11.49 19.82 -11.50
CA GLY A 177 -11.14 18.62 -10.74
C GLY A 177 -9.82 18.83 -9.98
N LEU A 178 -9.87 18.94 -8.66
CA LEU A 178 -8.72 19.13 -7.80
C LEU A 178 -8.34 17.82 -7.11
N PHE A 179 -7.15 17.31 -7.39
CA PHE A 179 -6.63 16.06 -6.85
C PHE A 179 -5.49 16.34 -5.89
N THR A 180 -5.53 15.73 -4.70
CA THR A 180 -4.54 16.03 -3.66
C THR A 180 -3.68 14.82 -3.31
N ARG A 181 -2.50 15.11 -2.72
CA ARG A 181 -1.60 14.13 -2.12
C ARG A 181 -1.29 14.55 -0.68
N PRO A 182 -1.14 13.59 0.27
CA PRO A 182 -0.84 13.92 1.66
C PRO A 182 0.62 14.36 1.85
N SER A 183 0.87 15.05 2.94
CA SER A 183 2.22 15.50 3.35
C SER A 183 3.09 14.39 3.93
N THR A 184 2.49 13.27 4.31
CA THR A 184 3.17 12.14 4.94
C THR A 184 3.58 11.09 3.91
N GLU A 185 4.44 10.16 4.34
CA GLU A 185 4.57 8.88 3.63
C GLU A 185 3.21 8.18 3.56
N MET A 186 2.93 7.54 2.42
CA MET A 186 1.61 6.97 2.17
C MET A 186 1.67 5.58 1.55
N LYS A 187 0.62 4.79 1.78
CA LYS A 187 0.43 3.54 1.04
C LYS A 187 0.15 3.83 -0.43
N CYS A 188 0.80 3.09 -1.33
CA CYS A 188 0.63 3.20 -2.78
C CYS A 188 0.71 4.65 -3.29
N ALA A 189 1.88 5.29 -3.18
CA ALA A 189 2.13 6.68 -3.55
C ALA A 189 1.73 7.05 -5.00
N GLY A 190 1.53 6.08 -5.87
CA GLY A 190 0.99 6.28 -7.23
C GLY A 190 -0.54 6.27 -7.32
N ALA A 191 -1.29 5.96 -6.24
CA ALA A 191 -2.75 5.90 -6.35
C ALA A 191 -3.43 7.27 -6.57
N PRO A 192 -2.94 8.41 -6.03
CA PRO A 192 -3.46 9.73 -6.39
C PRO A 192 -3.39 9.98 -7.90
N LEU A 193 -2.23 9.70 -8.50
CA LEU A 193 -2.02 9.84 -9.95
C LEU A 193 -2.94 8.92 -10.76
N LYS A 194 -3.12 7.65 -10.33
CA LYS A 194 -4.04 6.73 -11.01
C LYS A 194 -5.46 7.27 -11.06
N HIS A 195 -5.93 7.81 -9.94
CA HIS A 195 -7.27 8.38 -9.86
C HIS A 195 -7.38 9.63 -10.74
N THR A 196 -6.40 10.53 -10.68
CA THR A 196 -6.33 11.71 -11.55
C THR A 196 -6.42 11.33 -13.03
N PHE A 197 -5.57 10.42 -13.49
CA PHE A 197 -5.54 9.98 -14.89
C PHE A 197 -6.79 9.23 -15.32
N LEU A 198 -7.39 8.41 -14.45
CA LEU A 198 -8.63 7.70 -14.79
C LEU A 198 -9.80 8.68 -14.93
N ILE A 199 -9.92 9.65 -14.03
CA ILE A 199 -11.00 10.63 -14.10
C ILE A 199 -10.83 11.56 -15.30
N ASP A 200 -9.61 11.99 -15.62
CA ASP A 200 -9.29 12.71 -16.85
C ASP A 200 -9.72 11.93 -18.10
N ASP A 201 -9.28 10.68 -18.22
CA ASP A 201 -9.61 9.84 -19.38
C ASP A 201 -11.11 9.61 -19.53
N ILE A 202 -11.85 9.47 -18.43
CA ILE A 202 -13.32 9.32 -18.47
C ILE A 202 -13.98 10.65 -18.83
N ALA A 203 -13.55 11.77 -18.23
CA ALA A 203 -14.10 13.09 -18.51
C ALA A 203 -13.86 13.52 -19.97
N SER A 204 -12.65 13.23 -20.51
CA SER A 204 -12.30 13.56 -21.91
C SER A 204 -13.17 12.87 -22.95
N ARG A 205 -13.80 11.74 -22.59
CA ARG A 205 -14.67 10.95 -23.45
C ARG A 205 -16.15 11.07 -23.06
N GLY A 206 -16.42 11.72 -21.92
CA GLY A 206 -17.77 11.93 -21.39
C GLY A 206 -18.40 13.26 -21.78
N GLY A 207 -19.47 13.62 -21.09
CA GLY A 207 -20.19 14.88 -21.29
C GLY A 207 -19.38 16.14 -20.94
N ALA A 208 -18.32 15.99 -20.15
CA ALA A 208 -17.42 17.06 -19.77
C ALA A 208 -16.34 17.39 -20.83
N ALA A 209 -16.24 16.67 -21.93
CA ALA A 209 -15.19 16.86 -22.94
C ALA A 209 -15.05 18.33 -23.36
N GLY A 210 -13.82 18.89 -23.17
CA GLY A 210 -13.51 20.29 -23.46
C GLY A 210 -14.10 21.32 -22.48
N LYS A 211 -14.65 20.89 -21.33
CA LYS A 211 -15.29 21.76 -20.32
C LYS A 211 -14.72 21.56 -18.92
N TYR A 212 -13.58 20.93 -18.76
CA TYR A 212 -12.99 20.65 -17.46
C TYR A 212 -11.50 20.99 -17.44
N GLU A 213 -11.00 21.20 -16.22
CA GLU A 213 -9.59 21.36 -15.93
C GLU A 213 -9.19 20.36 -14.84
N ILE A 214 -8.00 19.79 -14.96
CA ILE A 214 -7.39 18.93 -13.92
C ILE A 214 -6.32 19.71 -13.20
N HIS A 215 -6.49 19.87 -11.89
CA HIS A 215 -5.52 20.44 -10.96
C HIS A 215 -4.98 19.35 -10.05
N TYR A 216 -3.67 19.25 -9.92
CA TYR A 216 -2.99 18.29 -9.03
C TYR A 216 -2.16 19.04 -8.00
N ALA A 217 -2.51 18.90 -6.71
CA ALA A 217 -1.82 19.57 -5.60
C ALA A 217 -1.07 18.57 -4.73
N ALA A 218 0.21 18.80 -4.51
CA ALA A 218 1.08 17.96 -3.70
C ALA A 218 2.05 18.79 -2.85
N PRO A 219 2.28 18.42 -1.58
CA PRO A 219 3.26 19.10 -0.73
C PRO A 219 4.71 18.81 -1.13
N GLN A 220 4.96 17.78 -1.94
CA GLN A 220 6.27 17.44 -2.48
C GLN A 220 6.61 18.34 -3.67
N ALA A 221 7.92 18.51 -3.97
CA ALA A 221 8.41 19.23 -5.12
C ALA A 221 8.23 18.47 -6.45
N ALA A 222 7.97 17.16 -6.39
CA ALA A 222 7.79 16.30 -7.55
C ALA A 222 6.57 15.38 -7.39
N THR A 223 5.98 14.96 -8.50
CA THR A 223 4.78 14.11 -8.56
C THR A 223 5.04 12.67 -8.07
N PHE A 224 6.29 12.22 -8.12
CA PHE A 224 6.70 10.86 -7.72
C PHE A 224 8.10 10.87 -7.09
N SER A 225 8.39 9.91 -6.21
CA SER A 225 9.66 9.84 -5.48
C SER A 225 10.83 9.27 -6.30
N VAL A 226 10.56 8.62 -7.43
CA VAL A 226 11.58 8.11 -8.36
C VAL A 226 11.74 9.14 -9.49
N PRO A 227 12.91 9.77 -9.65
CA PRO A 227 13.08 10.93 -10.55
C PRO A 227 12.65 10.68 -12.01
N ILE A 228 13.06 9.56 -12.61
CA ILE A 228 12.71 9.24 -14.00
C ILE A 228 11.19 9.01 -14.18
N VAL A 229 10.51 8.50 -13.14
CA VAL A 229 9.05 8.34 -13.15
C VAL A 229 8.37 9.69 -12.97
N ALA A 230 8.90 10.55 -12.08
CA ALA A 230 8.40 11.91 -11.89
C ALA A 230 8.47 12.72 -13.18
N GLU A 231 9.58 12.61 -13.93
CA GLU A 231 9.75 13.27 -15.23
C GLU A 231 8.73 12.74 -16.26
N LYS A 232 8.54 11.43 -16.35
CA LYS A 232 7.51 10.87 -17.25
C LYS A 232 6.10 11.36 -16.88
N VAL A 233 5.78 11.43 -15.60
CA VAL A 233 4.46 11.96 -15.14
C VAL A 233 4.34 13.45 -15.48
N ARG A 234 5.41 14.25 -15.31
CA ARG A 234 5.44 15.67 -15.69
C ARG A 234 5.14 15.84 -17.18
N MET A 235 5.78 15.05 -18.05
CA MET A 235 5.51 15.07 -19.49
C MET A 235 4.05 14.72 -19.81
N LEU A 236 3.48 13.71 -19.14
CA LEU A 236 2.07 13.34 -19.32
C LEU A 236 1.12 14.44 -18.82
N PHE A 237 1.48 15.16 -17.77
CA PHE A 237 0.70 16.29 -17.26
C PHE A 237 0.70 17.44 -18.27
N GLU A 238 1.87 17.77 -18.83
CA GLU A 238 1.99 18.80 -19.87
C GLU A 238 1.22 18.43 -21.13
N GLU A 239 1.37 17.19 -21.62
CA GLU A 239 0.63 16.69 -22.80
C GLU A 239 -0.88 16.82 -22.63
N ARG A 240 -1.39 16.62 -21.40
CA ARG A 240 -2.83 16.65 -21.10
C ARG A 240 -3.33 18.01 -20.57
N GLY A 241 -2.45 18.99 -20.45
CA GLY A 241 -2.80 20.32 -19.95
C GLY A 241 -3.17 20.37 -18.47
N PHE A 242 -2.63 19.46 -17.64
CA PHE A 242 -2.91 19.48 -16.19
C PHE A 242 -2.17 20.63 -15.50
N VAL A 243 -2.84 21.27 -14.56
CA VAL A 243 -2.28 22.32 -13.72
C VAL A 243 -1.67 21.71 -12.46
N SER A 244 -0.34 21.87 -12.31
CA SER A 244 0.39 21.32 -11.16
C SER A 244 0.59 22.37 -10.06
N HIS A 245 0.15 22.07 -8.84
CA HIS A 245 0.39 22.82 -7.63
C HIS A 245 1.35 22.04 -6.72
N MET A 246 2.66 22.06 -7.06
CA MET A 246 3.67 21.42 -6.21
C MET A 246 3.97 22.29 -4.99
N GLN A 247 4.44 21.67 -3.90
CA GLN A 247 4.69 22.33 -2.61
C GLN A 247 3.42 22.97 -1.99
N HIS A 248 2.25 22.36 -2.27
CA HIS A 248 0.95 22.75 -1.71
C HIS A 248 0.42 21.66 -0.81
N ARG A 249 0.33 21.92 0.50
CA ARG A 249 -0.23 21.02 1.52
C ARG A 249 -1.67 21.42 1.84
N LEU A 250 -2.62 20.51 1.63
CA LEU A 250 -4.01 20.74 2.00
C LEU A 250 -4.16 20.93 3.51
N LEU A 251 -4.76 22.05 3.93
CA LEU A 251 -5.01 22.42 5.33
C LEU A 251 -6.48 22.25 5.71
N SER A 252 -7.36 22.75 4.86
CA SER A 252 -8.81 22.76 5.15
C SER A 252 -9.63 22.74 3.89
N ILE A 253 -10.91 22.40 4.05
CA ILE A 253 -11.91 22.51 2.99
C ILE A 253 -13.16 23.25 3.50
N GLU A 254 -13.80 23.99 2.60
CA GLU A 254 -15.09 24.64 2.79
C GLU A 254 -16.09 24.10 1.76
N PRO A 255 -16.79 22.98 2.07
CA PRO A 255 -17.62 22.27 1.09
C PRO A 255 -18.74 23.12 0.51
N GLY A 256 -19.35 24.01 1.34
CA GLY A 256 -20.44 24.91 0.91
C GLY A 256 -19.99 25.96 -0.10
N GLN A 257 -18.71 26.35 -0.09
CA GLN A 257 -18.12 27.30 -1.02
C GLN A 257 -17.32 26.61 -2.14
N LYS A 258 -17.16 25.29 -2.07
CA LYS A 258 -16.31 24.50 -2.96
C LYS A 258 -14.88 25.06 -3.05
N ARG A 259 -14.26 25.33 -1.89
CA ARG A 259 -12.90 25.85 -1.75
C ARG A 259 -12.05 24.92 -0.90
N ALA A 260 -10.80 24.79 -1.28
CA ALA A 260 -9.75 24.07 -0.54
C ALA A 260 -8.60 25.02 -0.25
N THR A 261 -8.17 25.08 1.00
CA THR A 261 -7.09 25.96 1.48
C THR A 261 -5.81 25.16 1.62
N PHE A 262 -4.73 25.70 1.07
CA PHE A 262 -3.41 25.07 1.05
C PHE A 262 -2.36 25.96 1.71
N GLU A 263 -1.41 25.35 2.44
CA GLU A 263 -0.12 25.97 2.73
C GLU A 263 0.76 25.76 1.50
N LYS A 264 1.23 26.85 0.92
CA LYS A 264 2.21 26.87 -0.15
C LYS A 264 3.56 27.22 0.41
N VAL A 265 4.59 26.44 0.03
CA VAL A 265 5.97 26.66 0.42
C VAL A 265 6.76 27.10 -0.82
N GLU A 266 7.45 28.23 -0.74
CA GLU A 266 8.31 28.75 -1.80
C GLU A 266 9.66 29.17 -1.22
N GLN A 267 10.66 29.35 -2.07
CA GLN A 267 11.90 29.99 -1.68
C GLN A 267 11.89 31.44 -2.18
N ASP A 268 12.25 32.37 -1.32
CA ASP A 268 12.44 33.78 -1.71
C ASP A 268 13.75 33.96 -2.52
N ALA A 269 14.03 35.20 -2.94
CA ALA A 269 15.21 35.51 -3.70
C ALA A 269 16.54 35.23 -2.96
N ALA A 270 16.51 35.08 -1.66
CA ALA A 270 17.64 34.72 -0.81
C ALA A 270 17.72 33.20 -0.54
N GLY A 271 16.78 32.39 -1.07
CA GLY A 271 16.72 30.98 -0.85
C GLY A 271 16.09 30.59 0.50
N VAL A 272 15.45 31.52 1.19
CA VAL A 272 14.76 31.27 2.47
C VAL A 272 13.34 30.75 2.20
N GLU A 273 12.96 29.69 2.92
CA GLU A 273 11.61 29.14 2.83
C GLU A 273 10.55 30.15 3.33
N VAL A 274 9.59 30.46 2.48
CA VAL A 274 8.45 31.33 2.78
C VAL A 274 7.16 30.53 2.66
N LYS A 275 6.32 30.59 3.69
CA LYS A 275 5.01 29.95 3.72
C LYS A 275 3.91 30.98 3.48
N SER A 276 2.99 30.63 2.62
CA SER A 276 1.79 31.43 2.33
C SER A 276 0.55 30.52 2.30
N THR A 277 -0.61 31.13 2.38
CA THR A 277 -1.90 30.42 2.28
C THR A 277 -2.53 30.74 0.93
N VAL A 278 -2.98 29.71 0.21
CA VAL A 278 -3.62 29.81 -1.10
C VAL A 278 -4.95 29.05 -1.05
N GLU A 279 -6.00 29.65 -1.61
CA GLU A 279 -7.28 28.99 -1.83
C GLU A 279 -7.43 28.57 -3.28
N LEU A 280 -7.82 27.30 -3.50
CA LEU A 280 -8.13 26.77 -4.82
C LEU A 280 -9.61 26.36 -4.87
N PRO A 281 -10.35 26.77 -5.91
CA PRO A 281 -11.71 26.32 -6.14
C PRO A 281 -11.74 24.89 -6.68
N TYR A 282 -12.86 24.19 -6.51
CA TYR A 282 -13.08 22.87 -7.10
C TYR A 282 -14.56 22.64 -7.41
N ASP A 283 -14.83 21.84 -8.43
CA ASP A 283 -16.12 21.19 -8.66
C ASP A 283 -16.08 19.74 -8.21
N TYR A 284 -14.92 19.10 -8.38
CA TYR A 284 -14.56 17.81 -7.79
C TYR A 284 -13.26 17.92 -7.00
N LEU A 285 -13.24 17.41 -5.77
CA LEU A 285 -12.06 17.38 -4.91
C LEU A 285 -11.79 15.94 -4.44
N HIS A 286 -10.62 15.40 -4.76
CA HIS A 286 -10.17 14.12 -4.22
C HIS A 286 -9.24 14.35 -3.02
N VAL A 287 -9.70 14.00 -1.82
CA VAL A 287 -8.97 14.19 -0.55
C VAL A 287 -8.23 12.93 -0.16
N ILE A 288 -6.95 13.07 0.17
CA ILE A 288 -6.15 12.02 0.81
C ILE A 288 -5.54 12.60 2.09
N PRO A 289 -6.03 12.19 3.27
CA PRO A 289 -5.51 12.67 4.55
C PRO A 289 -4.07 12.20 4.80
N PRO A 290 -3.33 12.85 5.70
CA PRO A 290 -2.09 12.34 6.24
C PRO A 290 -2.24 10.91 6.76
N GLN A 291 -1.17 10.13 6.70
CA GLN A 291 -1.17 8.72 7.09
C GLN A 291 -0.14 8.49 8.19
N ARG A 292 -0.49 7.66 9.17
CA ARG A 292 0.37 7.35 10.32
C ARG A 292 0.17 5.93 10.82
N ALA A 293 1.07 5.46 11.65
CA ALA A 293 0.91 4.19 12.37
C ALA A 293 -0.31 4.28 13.33
N PRO A 294 -0.97 3.14 13.61
CA PRO A 294 -1.99 3.08 14.66
C PRO A 294 -1.44 3.54 16.01
N GLU A 295 -2.31 4.12 16.85
CA GLU A 295 -1.90 4.73 18.12
C GLU A 295 -1.21 3.75 19.07
N VAL A 296 -1.66 2.50 19.11
CA VAL A 296 -1.01 1.43 19.90
C VAL A 296 0.47 1.26 19.56
N ILE A 297 0.86 1.47 18.30
CA ILE A 297 2.27 1.40 17.87
C ILE A 297 3.03 2.65 18.32
N ARG A 298 2.43 3.82 18.16
CA ARG A 298 3.05 5.11 18.57
C ARG A 298 3.34 5.15 20.07
N GLN A 299 2.46 4.56 20.88
CA GLN A 299 2.57 4.50 22.33
C GLN A 299 3.45 3.34 22.85
N SER A 300 3.81 2.38 22.01
CA SER A 300 4.55 1.18 22.43
C SER A 300 6.05 1.37 22.61
N GLY A 301 6.58 2.53 22.20
CA GLY A 301 8.03 2.76 22.14
C GLY A 301 8.74 2.00 21.01
N LEU A 302 8.01 1.39 20.06
CA LEU A 302 8.56 0.66 18.91
C LEU A 302 8.84 1.56 17.68
N SER A 303 8.42 2.82 17.73
CA SER A 303 8.59 3.76 16.61
C SER A 303 9.99 4.34 16.56
N TRP A 304 10.39 4.81 15.36
CA TRP A 304 11.58 5.63 15.18
C TRP A 304 11.49 6.89 16.07
N ALA A 305 12.55 7.19 16.77
CA ALA A 305 12.65 8.36 17.64
C ALA A 305 13.15 9.62 16.90
N ASP A 306 13.88 9.44 15.79
CA ASP A 306 14.57 10.49 15.03
C ASP A 306 14.07 10.66 13.59
N LYS A 307 13.20 9.78 13.12
CA LYS A 307 12.63 9.79 11.77
C LYS A 307 11.13 9.56 11.84
N TRP A 308 10.40 10.21 10.92
CA TRP A 308 8.94 10.01 10.82
C TRP A 308 8.22 10.11 12.16
N THR A 309 8.68 10.98 13.05
CA THR A 309 8.17 11.12 14.43
C THR A 309 6.68 11.39 14.47
N ASP A 310 6.16 12.18 13.51
CA ASP A 310 4.73 12.47 13.41
C ASP A 310 3.91 11.28 12.93
N GLN A 311 4.50 10.37 12.12
CA GLN A 311 3.83 9.21 11.59
C GLN A 311 3.95 7.99 12.49
N GLY A 312 5.04 7.86 13.26
CA GLY A 312 5.25 6.78 14.23
C GLY A 312 5.48 5.40 13.63
N TRP A 313 6.13 5.30 12.44
CA TRP A 313 6.47 4.01 11.83
C TRP A 313 7.42 3.21 12.72
N VAL A 314 7.27 1.88 12.72
CA VAL A 314 8.09 0.98 13.53
C VAL A 314 9.57 1.05 13.13
N GLU A 315 10.45 1.19 14.13
CA GLU A 315 11.89 1.20 13.96
C GLU A 315 12.41 -0.19 13.56
N VAL A 316 12.83 -0.36 12.31
CA VAL A 316 13.36 -1.62 11.81
C VAL A 316 14.63 -1.42 10.98
N ASP A 317 15.46 -2.44 10.94
CA ASP A 317 16.48 -2.57 9.91
C ASP A 317 15.82 -2.74 8.55
N GLN A 318 16.21 -1.92 7.58
CA GLN A 318 15.54 -1.88 6.28
C GLN A 318 15.74 -3.14 5.42
N LYS A 319 16.75 -3.96 5.73
CA LYS A 319 17.06 -5.20 5.00
C LYS A 319 16.39 -6.42 5.61
N THR A 320 16.41 -6.52 6.95
CA THR A 320 15.92 -7.70 7.68
C THR A 320 14.51 -7.52 8.23
N LEU A 321 13.99 -6.29 8.26
CA LEU A 321 12.69 -5.90 8.85
C LEU A 321 12.56 -6.23 10.34
N ARG A 322 13.71 -6.51 10.99
CA ARG A 322 13.81 -6.76 12.41
C ARG A 322 13.92 -5.44 13.15
N HIS A 323 13.28 -5.33 14.31
CA HIS A 323 13.37 -4.15 15.16
C HIS A 323 14.81 -3.99 15.69
N LEU A 324 15.34 -2.75 15.65
CA LEU A 324 16.75 -2.50 15.97
C LEU A 324 17.10 -2.75 17.45
N ARG A 325 16.14 -2.55 18.36
CA ARG A 325 16.34 -2.70 19.83
C ARG A 325 15.78 -4.01 20.41
N TYR A 326 14.83 -4.64 19.72
CA TYR A 326 14.13 -5.85 20.18
C TYR A 326 14.21 -6.93 19.09
N PRO A 327 15.21 -7.80 19.14
CA PRO A 327 15.51 -8.75 18.06
C PRO A 327 14.42 -9.81 17.82
N GLU A 328 13.52 -10.00 18.76
CA GLU A 328 12.35 -10.87 18.65
C GLU A 328 11.15 -10.20 17.98
N ILE A 329 11.23 -8.89 17.67
CA ILE A 329 10.14 -8.12 17.04
C ILE A 329 10.49 -7.85 15.58
N PHE A 330 9.50 -8.06 14.69
CA PHE A 330 9.58 -7.73 13.27
C PHE A 330 8.41 -6.84 12.89
N ALA A 331 8.60 -5.94 11.93
CA ALA A 331 7.50 -5.21 11.34
C ALA A 331 7.56 -5.25 9.81
N LEU A 332 6.40 -5.45 9.16
CA LEU A 332 6.30 -5.51 7.71
C LEU A 332 4.98 -4.93 7.20
N GLY A 333 4.93 -4.62 5.92
CA GLY A 333 3.82 -3.88 5.31
C GLY A 333 3.89 -2.39 5.63
N ASP A 334 2.73 -1.72 5.61
CA ASP A 334 2.66 -0.26 5.66
C ASP A 334 3.19 0.36 6.96
N VAL A 335 3.19 -0.38 8.07
CA VAL A 335 3.65 0.12 9.37
C VAL A 335 5.17 0.14 9.52
N ALA A 336 5.90 -0.64 8.70
CA ALA A 336 7.35 -0.70 8.75
C ALA A 336 7.98 0.66 8.38
N GLY A 337 8.89 1.13 9.23
CA GLY A 337 9.65 2.37 9.03
C GLY A 337 10.82 2.17 8.08
N VAL A 338 10.52 1.97 6.81
CA VAL A 338 11.50 1.80 5.73
C VAL A 338 11.30 2.89 4.66
N PRO A 339 12.36 3.27 3.91
CA PRO A 339 12.29 4.36 2.94
C PRO A 339 11.26 4.16 1.83
N LYS A 340 10.99 2.89 1.47
CA LYS A 340 10.01 2.49 0.46
C LYS A 340 9.40 1.14 0.84
N GLY A 341 8.16 0.85 0.38
CA GLY A 341 7.60 -0.46 0.63
C GLY A 341 6.15 -0.49 1.10
N LYS A 342 5.44 0.64 1.04
CA LYS A 342 4.01 0.67 1.46
C LYS A 342 3.08 0.26 0.30
N THR A 343 3.34 -0.94 -0.28
CA THR A 343 2.50 -1.54 -1.33
C THR A 343 2.30 -3.04 -1.10
N ALA A 344 1.24 -3.60 -1.67
CA ALA A 344 1.02 -5.05 -1.63
C ALA A 344 2.14 -5.84 -2.33
N ALA A 345 2.75 -5.28 -3.37
CA ALA A 345 3.89 -5.88 -4.04
C ALA A 345 5.12 -5.95 -3.13
N SER A 346 5.38 -4.89 -2.36
CA SER A 346 6.46 -4.88 -1.37
C SER A 346 6.25 -5.92 -0.27
N VAL A 347 5.01 -6.10 0.19
CA VAL A 347 4.67 -7.16 1.16
C VAL A 347 5.07 -8.54 0.65
N LYS A 348 4.88 -8.83 -0.63
CA LYS A 348 5.28 -10.11 -1.24
C LYS A 348 6.78 -10.40 -1.03
N TRP A 349 7.62 -9.38 -1.07
CA TRP A 349 9.07 -9.50 -0.88
C TRP A 349 9.51 -9.36 0.58
N MET A 350 8.76 -8.64 1.41
CA MET A 350 9.03 -8.52 2.84
C MET A 350 8.75 -9.83 3.60
N VAL A 351 7.69 -10.56 3.21
CA VAL A 351 7.25 -11.77 3.92
C VAL A 351 8.31 -12.86 3.94
N PRO A 352 8.98 -13.25 2.84
CA PRO A 352 10.08 -14.24 2.88
C PRO A 352 11.24 -13.82 3.78
N VAL A 353 11.55 -12.54 3.83
CA VAL A 353 12.63 -12.00 4.68
C VAL A 353 12.30 -12.20 6.15
N VAL A 354 11.10 -11.79 6.59
CA VAL A 354 10.68 -11.98 7.99
C VAL A 354 10.57 -13.46 8.33
N GLU A 355 10.04 -14.30 7.42
CA GLU A 355 10.00 -15.76 7.62
C GLU A 355 11.39 -16.34 7.83
N ASP A 356 12.36 -16.04 6.97
CA ASP A 356 13.72 -16.58 7.07
C ASP A 356 14.39 -16.16 8.39
N HIS A 357 14.40 -14.86 8.71
CA HIS A 357 15.03 -14.36 9.92
C HIS A 357 14.35 -14.86 11.21
N LEU A 358 13.04 -15.04 11.23
CA LEU A 358 12.32 -15.61 12.37
C LEU A 358 12.69 -17.09 12.55
N ILE A 359 12.63 -17.88 11.48
CA ILE A 359 12.98 -19.31 11.51
C ILE A 359 14.45 -19.49 11.87
N ALA A 360 15.34 -18.71 11.25
CA ALA A 360 16.77 -18.74 11.56
C ALA A 360 17.04 -18.49 13.06
N THR A 361 16.33 -17.53 13.66
CA THR A 361 16.44 -17.25 15.09
C THR A 361 15.97 -18.45 15.93
N ILE A 362 14.89 -19.13 15.55
CA ILE A 362 14.42 -20.36 16.22
C ILE A 362 15.48 -21.46 16.13
N GLU A 363 16.16 -21.58 15.00
CA GLU A 363 17.20 -22.59 14.75
C GLU A 363 18.57 -22.20 15.34
N GLY A 364 18.73 -20.99 15.87
CA GLY A 364 20.02 -20.51 16.40
C GLY A 364 21.06 -20.19 15.31
N ARG A 365 20.62 -19.82 14.11
CA ARG A 365 21.45 -19.38 12.98
C ARG A 365 21.09 -17.95 12.55
N GLU A 366 21.88 -17.38 11.66
CA GLU A 366 21.56 -16.12 10.99
C GLU A 366 20.65 -16.33 9.78
N GLY A 367 19.72 -15.41 9.56
CA GLY A 367 18.92 -15.35 8.34
C GLY A 367 19.74 -14.77 7.18
N THR A 368 19.37 -15.12 5.96
CA THR A 368 20.10 -14.76 4.74
C THR A 368 19.31 -13.89 3.78
N GLU A 369 17.97 -13.94 3.86
CA GLU A 369 17.10 -13.15 2.98
C GLU A 369 17.19 -11.67 3.31
N VAL A 370 17.14 -10.84 2.27
CA VAL A 370 17.20 -9.38 2.42
C VAL A 370 16.12 -8.71 1.59
N TYR A 371 15.51 -7.68 2.15
CA TYR A 371 14.61 -6.78 1.44
C TYR A 371 15.40 -5.59 0.89
N ASP A 372 15.34 -5.37 -0.41
CA ASP A 372 16.08 -4.32 -1.12
C ASP A 372 15.26 -3.05 -1.40
N GLY A 373 14.02 -3.00 -0.88
CA GLY A 373 13.10 -1.91 -1.14
C GLY A 373 12.23 -2.09 -2.37
N TYR A 374 12.20 -3.29 -2.97
CA TYR A 374 11.37 -3.55 -4.13
C TYR A 374 9.93 -3.07 -3.91
N THR A 375 9.50 -2.21 -4.80
CA THR A 375 8.16 -1.63 -4.82
C THR A 375 7.64 -1.66 -6.24
N SER A 376 6.42 -2.14 -6.42
CA SER A 376 5.74 -2.07 -7.72
C SER A 376 4.49 -1.21 -7.62
N CYS A 377 4.36 -0.32 -8.59
CA CYS A 377 3.21 0.54 -8.76
C CYS A 377 2.78 0.50 -10.23
N PRO A 378 1.89 -0.41 -10.64
CA PRO A 378 1.26 -0.31 -11.95
C PRO A 378 0.49 1.00 -12.03
N LEU A 379 1.10 2.02 -12.65
CA LEU A 379 0.53 3.36 -12.73
C LEU A 379 -0.44 3.42 -13.92
N ILE A 380 -1.72 3.37 -13.62
CA ILE A 380 -2.78 3.53 -14.63
C ILE A 380 -2.75 4.96 -15.13
N THR A 381 -2.68 5.13 -16.45
CA THR A 381 -2.62 6.45 -17.12
C THR A 381 -3.86 6.74 -17.95
N ARG A 382 -4.64 5.73 -18.28
CA ARG A 382 -6.01 5.79 -18.86
C ARG A 382 -6.68 4.42 -18.77
N VAL A 383 -7.95 4.34 -19.01
CA VAL A 383 -8.65 3.04 -19.11
C VAL A 383 -8.00 2.22 -20.22
N GLY A 384 -7.54 1.02 -19.89
CA GLY A 384 -6.86 0.14 -20.84
C GLY A 384 -5.36 0.40 -21.03
N ARG A 385 -4.75 1.33 -20.27
CA ARG A 385 -3.31 1.63 -20.35
C ARG A 385 -2.71 1.85 -18.96
N ALA A 386 -1.51 1.31 -18.74
CA ALA A 386 -0.74 1.53 -17.53
C ALA A 386 0.77 1.47 -17.82
N MET A 387 1.56 2.12 -17.00
CA MET A 387 3.00 1.91 -16.88
C MET A 387 3.26 0.92 -15.75
N LEU A 388 4.13 -0.07 -15.97
CA LEU A 388 4.52 -1.03 -14.92
C LEU A 388 5.79 -0.51 -14.23
N VAL A 389 5.59 0.39 -13.26
CA VAL A 389 6.70 1.02 -12.53
C VAL A 389 7.13 0.14 -11.38
N GLU A 390 8.37 -0.35 -11.42
CA GLU A 390 8.99 -1.20 -10.40
C GLU A 390 10.37 -0.63 -10.07
N PHE A 391 10.65 -0.45 -8.77
CA PHE A 391 11.88 0.22 -8.32
C PHE A 391 12.33 -0.29 -6.93
N ASP A 392 13.62 -0.06 -6.63
CA ASP A 392 14.29 -0.40 -5.38
C ASP A 392 14.49 0.82 -4.44
N TYR A 393 15.22 0.62 -3.33
CA TYR A 393 15.59 1.70 -2.39
C TYR A 393 16.42 2.81 -3.05
N HIS A 394 17.21 2.48 -4.08
CA HIS A 394 18.12 3.41 -4.75
C HIS A 394 17.47 4.17 -5.91
N ASN A 395 16.15 4.02 -6.12
CA ASN A 395 15.40 4.57 -7.26
C ASN A 395 15.77 3.94 -8.62
N ASN A 396 16.46 2.81 -8.63
CA ASN A 396 16.68 2.09 -9.87
C ASN A 396 15.36 1.45 -10.32
N LEU A 397 15.09 1.48 -11.62
CA LEU A 397 14.02 0.67 -12.20
C LEU A 397 14.47 -0.80 -12.22
N VAL A 398 13.66 -1.66 -11.64
CA VAL A 398 13.92 -3.12 -11.52
C VAL A 398 12.77 -3.93 -12.14
N PRO A 399 12.57 -3.86 -13.47
CA PRO A 399 11.41 -4.44 -14.12
C PRO A 399 11.39 -5.97 -13.98
N SER A 400 10.24 -6.53 -13.63
CA SER A 400 10.02 -7.98 -13.57
C SER A 400 10.08 -8.65 -14.94
N PHE A 401 9.92 -7.89 -16.03
CA PHE A 401 9.92 -8.38 -17.42
C PHE A 401 10.87 -7.55 -18.29
N PRO A 402 12.21 -7.60 -18.01
CA PRO A 402 13.17 -6.78 -18.74
C PRO A 402 13.21 -7.15 -20.22
N GLY A 403 13.22 -6.16 -21.10
CA GLY A 403 13.19 -6.34 -22.56
C GLY A 403 11.85 -6.75 -23.15
N VAL A 404 10.83 -7.05 -22.32
CA VAL A 404 9.48 -7.44 -22.77
C VAL A 404 8.46 -6.34 -22.48
N ILE A 405 8.51 -5.72 -21.29
CA ILE A 405 7.63 -4.63 -20.90
C ILE A 405 8.48 -3.41 -20.60
N ALA A 406 8.27 -2.34 -21.38
CA ALA A 406 8.92 -1.07 -21.15
C ALA A 406 8.24 -0.37 -19.93
N PRO A 407 8.96 -0.12 -18.83
CA PRO A 407 8.32 0.28 -17.55
C PRO A 407 7.68 1.68 -17.57
N LEU A 408 8.13 2.57 -18.47
CA LEU A 408 7.63 3.95 -18.59
C LEU A 408 6.71 4.17 -19.81
N GLU A 409 6.30 3.10 -20.48
CA GLU A 409 5.37 3.17 -21.60
C GLU A 409 3.94 2.83 -21.17
N GLU A 410 2.97 3.56 -21.73
CA GLU A 410 1.53 3.36 -21.48
C GLU A 410 1.01 2.13 -22.27
N LEU A 411 1.20 0.95 -21.71
CA LEU A 411 0.93 -0.32 -22.41
C LEU A 411 -0.40 -0.97 -21.99
N TRP A 412 -1.08 -1.57 -22.95
CA TRP A 412 -2.26 -2.40 -22.67
C TRP A 412 -1.92 -3.65 -21.85
N ILE A 413 -0.77 -4.27 -22.10
CA ILE A 413 -0.35 -5.46 -21.34
C ILE A 413 -0.14 -5.12 -19.85
N SER A 414 0.40 -3.95 -19.53
CA SER A 414 0.57 -3.47 -18.14
C SER A 414 -0.78 -3.22 -17.46
N TRP A 415 -1.77 -2.74 -18.21
CA TRP A 415 -3.16 -2.62 -17.73
C TRP A 415 -3.75 -4.01 -17.43
N LEU A 416 -3.62 -4.97 -18.37
CA LEU A 416 -4.13 -6.33 -18.19
C LEU A 416 -3.50 -7.00 -16.96
N MET A 417 -2.20 -6.83 -16.75
CA MET A 417 -1.52 -7.30 -15.54
C MET A 417 -2.09 -6.68 -14.28
N LYS A 418 -2.35 -5.37 -14.28
CA LYS A 418 -2.96 -4.67 -13.15
C LYS A 418 -4.40 -5.14 -12.89
N GLU A 419 -5.21 -5.33 -13.91
CA GLU A 419 -6.63 -5.66 -13.77
C GLU A 419 -6.87 -7.14 -13.43
N VAL A 420 -6.14 -8.05 -14.06
CA VAL A 420 -6.38 -9.50 -13.96
C VAL A 420 -5.33 -10.18 -13.07
N ALA A 421 -4.05 -10.06 -13.43
CA ALA A 421 -3.00 -10.84 -12.78
C ALA A 421 -2.71 -10.38 -11.34
N LEU A 422 -2.77 -9.08 -11.06
CA LEU A 422 -2.40 -8.54 -9.74
C LEU A 422 -3.29 -9.09 -8.62
N LYS A 423 -4.61 -9.21 -8.83
CA LYS A 423 -5.52 -9.77 -7.80
C LYS A 423 -5.26 -11.25 -7.58
N ALA A 424 -5.01 -12.01 -8.66
CA ALA A 424 -4.67 -13.44 -8.55
C ALA A 424 -3.35 -13.63 -7.79
N THR A 425 -2.31 -12.86 -8.11
CA THR A 425 -1.02 -12.87 -7.40
C THR A 425 -1.18 -12.46 -5.92
N TYR A 426 -1.99 -11.44 -5.65
CA TYR A 426 -2.31 -11.03 -4.29
C TYR A 426 -2.97 -12.15 -3.49
N ASN A 427 -3.95 -12.83 -4.08
CA ASN A 427 -4.63 -13.96 -3.44
C ASN A 427 -3.67 -15.15 -3.21
N ALA A 428 -2.75 -15.41 -4.14
CA ALA A 428 -1.71 -16.43 -3.97
C ALA A 428 -0.75 -16.05 -2.83
N MET A 429 -0.35 -14.79 -2.74
CA MET A 429 0.48 -14.26 -1.66
C MET A 429 -0.20 -14.45 -0.29
N LEU A 430 -1.48 -14.12 -0.16
CA LEU A 430 -2.22 -14.32 1.09
C LEU A 430 -2.17 -15.78 1.56
N ARG A 431 -2.16 -16.73 0.62
CA ARG A 431 -2.06 -18.18 0.90
C ARG A 431 -0.61 -18.68 1.04
N GLY A 432 0.37 -17.79 1.13
CA GLY A 432 1.78 -18.14 1.23
C GLY A 432 2.40 -18.75 -0.03
N LYS A 433 1.76 -18.58 -1.21
CA LYS A 433 2.12 -19.27 -2.47
C LYS A 433 2.75 -18.35 -3.55
N ALA A 434 3.09 -17.11 -3.23
CA ALA A 434 3.67 -16.17 -4.19
C ALA A 434 4.86 -15.42 -3.59
#